data_a52592decabafbb1f096dad1b81e9ef2
#
_entry.id   a52592decabafbb1f096dad1b81e9ef2
#
_cell.length_a   1.000
_cell.length_b   1.000
_cell.length_c   1.000
_cell.angle_alpha   90.00
_cell.angle_beta   90.00
_cell.angle_gamma   90.00
#
_symmetry.space_group_name_H-M   'P 1'
#
loop_
_entity.id
_entity.type
_entity.pdbx_description
1 polymer ?
#
loop_
_entity_poly.entity_id
_entity_poly.type
_entity_poly.pdbx_seq_one_letter_code
_entity_poly.pdbx_strand_id
1 'polypeptide(L)'
;MDRTELQKMGFATQSIHGGSSKNTFGALTAPIYQTSTFIFDSAEQGGKRFALEEEGYIYSRLGNPTNTVVEEKVALLEEAEACMSTASGMGAISATFWTILQHGDHVVASDTLYGCTFALLNHGMPRADVDVTFVDMNDLEAVKNAMKPNTKMV
;
A
#
# COMPACT_ATOMS: atom_id res chain seq x y z
N MET A 1 23.34 1.68 5.45
CA MET A 1 22.60 2.51 6.42
C MET A 1 21.32 1.77 6.74
N ASP A 2 20.96 1.71 8.00
CA ASP A 2 19.65 1.21 8.38
C ASP A 2 18.56 2.31 8.20
N ARG A 3 17.30 1.91 8.33
CA ARG A 3 16.16 2.83 8.15
C ARG A 3 16.19 3.98 9.17
N THR A 4 16.57 3.72 10.42
CA THR A 4 16.61 4.72 11.49
C THR A 4 17.68 5.78 11.24
N GLU A 5 18.81 5.38 10.67
CA GLU A 5 19.87 6.31 10.25
C GLU A 5 19.41 7.16 9.05
N LEU A 6 18.77 6.53 8.06
CA LEU A 6 18.25 7.22 6.89
C LEU A 6 17.17 8.26 7.22
N GLN A 7 16.28 7.97 8.17
CA GLN A 7 15.24 8.92 8.63
C GLN A 7 15.82 10.24 9.19
N LYS A 8 17.07 10.23 9.66
CA LYS A 8 17.75 11.44 10.14
C LYS A 8 18.41 12.26 9.03
N MET A 9 18.46 11.73 7.82
CA MET A 9 19.08 12.38 6.67
C MET A 9 18.08 13.27 5.93
N GLY A 10 18.60 14.16 5.10
CA GLY A 10 17.77 15.01 4.25
C GLY A 10 17.07 14.20 3.15
N PHE A 11 15.94 14.71 2.66
CA PHE A 11 15.09 14.09 1.64
C PHE A 11 15.85 13.55 0.43
N ALA A 12 16.82 14.31 -0.11
CA ALA A 12 17.63 13.88 -1.25
C ALA A 12 18.46 12.61 -0.94
N THR A 13 19.03 12.50 0.27
CA THR A 13 19.77 11.31 0.71
C THR A 13 18.82 10.12 0.87
N GLN A 14 17.67 10.33 1.47
CA GLN A 14 16.64 9.30 1.62
C GLN A 14 16.15 8.79 0.26
N SER A 15 15.89 9.68 -0.71
CA SER A 15 15.42 9.29 -2.05
C SER A 15 16.45 8.48 -2.84
N ILE A 16 17.74 8.69 -2.60
CA ILE A 16 18.82 7.93 -3.26
C ILE A 16 19.05 6.58 -2.56
N HIS A 17 19.19 6.59 -1.24
CA HIS A 17 19.65 5.44 -0.46
C HIS A 17 18.53 4.61 0.18
N GLY A 18 17.29 5.11 0.24
CA GLY A 18 16.14 4.37 0.74
C GLY A 18 15.88 3.10 -0.06
N GLY A 19 15.47 2.02 0.60
CA GLY A 19 15.20 0.73 -0.01
C GLY A 19 16.43 0.00 -0.56
N SER A 20 17.64 0.56 -0.38
CA SER A 20 18.89 -0.06 -0.87
C SER A 20 19.31 -1.16 0.09
N SER A 21 19.01 -2.40 -0.23
CA SER A 21 19.49 -3.58 0.49
C SER A 21 20.79 -4.11 -0.11
N LYS A 22 21.61 -4.76 0.73
CA LYS A 22 22.75 -5.52 0.22
C LYS A 22 22.26 -6.65 -0.69
N ASN A 23 22.76 -6.69 -1.91
CA ASN A 23 22.52 -7.80 -2.83
C ASN A 23 23.76 -8.70 -2.93
N THR A 24 23.60 -9.87 -3.48
CA THR A 24 24.63 -10.93 -3.54
C THR A 24 25.95 -10.47 -4.13
N PHE A 25 25.94 -9.53 -5.06
CA PHE A 25 27.13 -9.07 -5.77
C PHE A 25 27.60 -7.68 -5.35
N GLY A 26 26.94 -7.04 -4.37
CA GLY A 26 27.28 -5.70 -3.93
C GLY A 26 27.03 -4.61 -4.97
N ALA A 27 26.09 -4.82 -5.90
CA ALA A 27 25.73 -3.80 -6.88
C ALA A 27 25.18 -2.55 -6.17
N LEU A 28 25.64 -1.38 -6.59
CA LEU A 28 25.25 -0.10 -6.01
C LEU A 28 23.75 0.19 -6.25
N THR A 29 23.26 -0.13 -7.44
CA THR A 29 21.84 -0.04 -7.77
C THR A 29 21.17 -1.38 -7.51
N ALA A 30 19.90 -1.34 -7.09
CA ALA A 30 19.13 -2.56 -6.87
C ALA A 30 18.99 -3.36 -8.18
N PRO A 31 19.32 -4.66 -8.20
CA PRO A 31 19.09 -5.49 -9.37
C PRO A 31 17.62 -5.63 -9.71
N ILE A 32 17.30 -5.78 -10.99
CA ILE A 32 15.94 -6.04 -11.47
C ILE A 32 15.70 -7.55 -11.45
N TYR A 33 14.83 -8.02 -10.59
CA TYR A 33 14.42 -9.42 -10.50
C TYR A 33 13.19 -9.66 -11.38
N GLN A 34 13.42 -9.87 -12.66
CA GLN A 34 12.38 -10.08 -13.68
C GLN A 34 11.93 -11.54 -13.69
N THR A 35 11.28 -11.97 -12.63
CA THR A 35 10.76 -13.32 -12.47
C THR A 35 9.36 -13.30 -11.84
N SER A 36 8.57 -14.33 -12.14
CA SER A 36 7.27 -14.53 -11.48
C SER A 36 7.38 -15.36 -10.21
N THR A 37 8.33 -16.30 -10.15
CA THR A 37 8.47 -17.27 -9.07
C THR A 37 9.90 -17.35 -8.58
N PHE A 38 10.07 -17.82 -7.36
CA PHE A 38 11.37 -18.03 -6.71
C PHE A 38 11.52 -19.49 -6.34
N ILE A 39 12.73 -20.03 -6.45
CA ILE A 39 13.04 -21.41 -6.10
C ILE A 39 13.18 -21.57 -4.59
N PHE A 40 12.92 -22.77 -4.11
CA PHE A 40 13.16 -23.19 -2.73
C PHE A 40 14.30 -24.23 -2.71
N ASP A 41 15.06 -24.26 -1.64
CA ASP A 41 16.11 -25.25 -1.43
C ASP A 41 15.53 -26.63 -1.14
N SER A 42 14.31 -26.67 -0.60
CA SER A 42 13.57 -27.91 -0.32
C SER A 42 12.05 -27.67 -0.27
N ALA A 43 11.28 -28.73 -0.37
CA ALA A 43 9.83 -28.69 -0.17
C ALA A 43 9.46 -28.22 1.25
N GLU A 44 10.27 -28.58 2.25
CA GLU A 44 10.07 -28.12 3.63
C GLU A 44 10.23 -26.61 3.75
N GLN A 45 11.28 -26.03 3.15
CA GLN A 45 11.48 -24.58 3.10
C GLN A 45 10.31 -23.87 2.40
N GLY A 46 9.86 -24.41 1.28
CA GLY A 46 8.68 -23.89 0.61
C GLY A 46 7.47 -23.86 1.53
N GLY A 47 7.21 -24.94 2.26
CA GLY A 47 6.13 -25.03 3.24
C GLY A 47 6.24 -23.93 4.33
N LYS A 48 7.42 -23.75 4.90
CA LYS A 48 7.67 -22.71 5.91
C LYS A 48 7.42 -21.29 5.40
N ARG A 49 7.84 -20.99 4.16
CA ARG A 49 7.58 -19.67 3.55
C ARG A 49 6.09 -19.43 3.30
N PHE A 50 5.36 -20.44 2.84
CA PHE A 50 3.90 -20.34 2.69
C PHE A 50 3.17 -20.21 4.03
N ALA A 51 3.71 -20.80 5.10
CA ALA A 51 3.18 -20.68 6.45
C ALA A 51 3.62 -19.37 7.16
N LEU A 52 4.44 -18.52 6.53
CA LEU A 52 5.06 -17.33 7.10
C LEU A 52 5.95 -17.61 8.33
N GLU A 53 6.50 -18.82 8.41
CA GLU A 53 7.44 -19.26 9.44
C GLU A 53 8.91 -18.95 9.05
N GLU A 54 9.15 -18.69 7.77
CA GLU A 54 10.45 -18.29 7.21
C GLU A 54 10.23 -17.14 6.23
N GLU A 55 11.04 -16.08 6.37
CA GLU A 55 11.04 -14.96 5.43
C GLU A 55 11.62 -15.37 4.08
N GLY A 56 11.12 -14.78 3.00
CA GLY A 56 11.65 -14.96 1.67
C GLY A 56 10.60 -14.78 0.58
N TYR A 57 11.07 -14.73 -0.64
CA TYR A 57 10.20 -14.55 -1.80
C TYR A 57 9.68 -15.89 -2.30
N ILE A 58 8.42 -15.91 -2.71
CA ILE A 58 7.70 -17.06 -3.23
C ILE A 58 7.26 -16.78 -4.67
N TYR A 59 6.51 -15.69 -4.82
CA TYR A 59 5.87 -15.29 -6.07
C TYR A 59 5.77 -13.77 -6.14
N SER A 60 6.08 -13.18 -7.29
CA SER A 60 6.22 -11.71 -7.44
C SER A 60 4.95 -10.92 -7.14
N ARG A 61 3.76 -11.52 -7.25
CA ARG A 61 2.50 -10.88 -6.81
C ARG A 61 2.43 -10.69 -5.28
N LEU A 62 3.08 -11.58 -4.52
CA LEU A 62 3.15 -11.52 -3.06
C LEU A 62 4.32 -10.66 -2.58
N GLY A 63 5.41 -10.65 -3.35
CA GLY A 63 6.60 -9.86 -3.07
C GLY A 63 7.70 -10.14 -4.09
N ASN A 64 8.47 -9.09 -4.41
CA ASN A 64 9.60 -9.16 -5.33
C ASN A 64 10.68 -8.18 -4.84
N PRO A 65 11.96 -8.56 -4.80
CA PRO A 65 13.01 -7.66 -4.30
C PRO A 65 13.04 -6.30 -5.00
N THR A 66 12.71 -6.24 -6.28
CA THR A 66 12.63 -4.97 -7.03
C THR A 66 11.51 -4.08 -6.53
N ASN A 67 10.33 -4.64 -6.27
CA ASN A 67 9.19 -3.89 -5.72
C ASN A 67 9.46 -3.45 -4.29
N THR A 68 10.05 -4.33 -3.48
CA THR A 68 10.43 -4.03 -2.08
C THR A 68 11.30 -2.77 -1.99
N VAL A 69 12.25 -2.59 -2.91
CA VAL A 69 13.09 -1.36 -2.94
C VAL A 69 12.24 -0.10 -3.11
N VAL A 70 11.25 -0.12 -3.98
CA VAL A 70 10.34 1.02 -4.20
C VAL A 70 9.44 1.24 -2.98
N GLU A 71 8.87 0.17 -2.46
CA GLU A 71 7.97 0.19 -1.30
C GLU A 71 8.67 0.73 -0.05
N GLU A 72 9.87 0.24 0.27
CA GLU A 72 10.67 0.75 1.38
C GLU A 72 11.07 2.22 1.20
N LYS A 73 11.41 2.61 -0.03
CA LYS A 73 11.78 3.99 -0.35
C LYS A 73 10.60 4.94 -0.17
N VAL A 74 9.44 4.60 -0.69
CA VAL A 74 8.23 5.43 -0.56
C VAL A 74 7.81 5.49 0.92
N ALA A 75 7.80 4.37 1.63
CA ALA A 75 7.50 4.35 3.05
C ALA A 75 8.47 5.23 3.87
N LEU A 76 9.77 5.26 3.49
CA LEU A 76 10.75 6.12 4.15
C LEU A 76 10.45 7.61 3.91
N LEU A 77 10.16 7.98 2.66
CA LEU A 77 9.91 9.37 2.26
C LEU A 77 8.60 9.94 2.80
N GLU A 78 7.59 9.08 2.98
CA GLU A 78 6.29 9.42 3.55
C GLU A 78 6.24 9.26 5.09
N GLU A 79 7.37 8.91 5.73
CA GLU A 79 7.45 8.63 7.16
C GLU A 79 6.46 7.55 7.63
N ALA A 80 6.04 6.66 6.70
CA ALA A 80 5.08 5.60 6.93
C ALA A 80 5.76 4.33 7.41
N GLU A 81 5.04 3.47 8.12
CA GLU A 81 5.52 2.18 8.59
C GLU A 81 5.87 1.24 7.41
N ALA A 82 4.99 1.18 6.42
CA ALA A 82 5.12 0.34 5.24
C ALA A 82 4.45 1.00 4.02
N CYS A 83 4.77 0.47 2.85
CA CYS A 83 4.12 0.81 1.59
C CYS A 83 3.88 -0.48 0.80
N MET A 84 2.81 -0.53 0.03
CA MET A 84 2.52 -1.62 -0.90
C MET A 84 2.32 -1.05 -2.30
N SER A 85 3.04 -1.56 -3.26
CA SER A 85 2.87 -1.21 -4.67
C SER A 85 1.74 -2.01 -5.31
N THR A 86 0.97 -1.37 -6.16
CA THR A 86 -0.14 -2.00 -6.91
C THR A 86 0.01 -1.73 -8.40
N ALA A 87 -0.67 -2.52 -9.22
CA ALA A 87 -0.60 -2.39 -10.68
C ALA A 87 -1.27 -1.12 -11.23
N SER A 88 -2.06 -0.39 -10.41
CA SER A 88 -2.73 0.85 -10.78
C SER A 88 -3.16 1.65 -9.56
N GLY A 89 -3.37 2.95 -9.72
CA GLY A 89 -3.94 3.78 -8.65
C GLY A 89 -5.32 3.30 -8.19
N MET A 90 -6.18 2.84 -9.10
CA MET A 90 -7.47 2.23 -8.72
C MET A 90 -7.29 0.90 -7.98
N GLY A 91 -6.20 0.17 -8.27
CA GLY A 91 -5.81 -1.01 -7.48
C GLY A 91 -5.51 -0.65 -6.03
N ALA A 92 -4.74 0.43 -5.81
CA ALA A 92 -4.44 0.93 -4.47
C ALA A 92 -5.71 1.39 -3.74
N ILE A 93 -6.53 2.23 -4.39
CA ILE A 93 -7.78 2.74 -3.83
C ILE A 93 -8.74 1.60 -3.48
N SER A 94 -8.96 0.67 -4.41
CA SER A 94 -9.86 -0.46 -4.18
C SER A 94 -9.36 -1.37 -3.05
N ALA A 95 -8.06 -1.68 -3.03
CA ALA A 95 -7.47 -2.49 -1.95
C ALA A 95 -7.66 -1.83 -0.59
N THR A 96 -7.46 -0.51 -0.49
CA THR A 96 -7.67 0.26 0.74
C THR A 96 -9.12 0.15 1.21
N PHE A 97 -10.08 0.41 0.33
CA PHE A 97 -11.51 0.35 0.69
C PHE A 97 -11.93 -1.05 1.14
N TRP A 98 -11.59 -2.08 0.36
CA TRP A 98 -11.96 -3.47 0.70
C TRP A 98 -11.24 -4.03 1.93
N THR A 99 -10.12 -3.43 2.34
CA THR A 99 -9.39 -3.84 3.56
C THR A 99 -10.00 -3.21 4.81
N ILE A 100 -10.44 -1.96 4.71
CA ILE A 100 -10.87 -1.17 5.87
C ILE A 100 -12.38 -1.27 6.09
N LEU A 101 -13.17 -1.28 5.00
CA LEU A 101 -14.60 -1.16 5.05
C LEU A 101 -15.29 -2.52 5.10
N GLN A 102 -16.36 -2.59 5.88
CA GLN A 102 -17.21 -3.76 6.06
C GLN A 102 -18.68 -3.38 5.81
N HIS A 103 -19.52 -4.39 5.68
CA HIS A 103 -20.98 -4.24 5.62
C HIS A 103 -21.49 -3.36 6.77
N GLY A 104 -22.29 -2.37 6.46
CA GLY A 104 -22.85 -1.41 7.41
C GLY A 104 -21.96 -0.24 7.76
N ASP A 105 -20.74 -0.15 7.22
CA ASP A 105 -19.86 1.00 7.42
C ASP A 105 -20.26 2.21 6.57
N HIS A 106 -19.72 3.36 6.92
CA HIS A 106 -19.96 4.62 6.24
C HIS A 106 -18.65 5.33 5.87
N VAL A 107 -18.65 5.97 4.71
CA VAL A 107 -17.54 6.78 4.19
C VAL A 107 -18.03 8.22 3.93
N VAL A 108 -17.26 9.21 4.36
CA VAL A 108 -17.40 10.59 3.91
C VAL A 108 -16.34 10.84 2.85
N ALA A 109 -16.76 11.27 1.66
CA ALA A 109 -15.87 11.44 0.53
C ALA A 109 -16.02 12.83 -0.10
N SER A 110 -14.95 13.32 -0.74
CA SER A 110 -15.03 14.53 -1.54
C SER A 110 -16.03 14.36 -2.68
N ASP A 111 -16.80 15.38 -2.97
CA ASP A 111 -17.63 15.45 -4.20
C ASP A 111 -16.78 15.69 -5.46
N THR A 112 -15.51 16.09 -5.28
CA THR A 112 -14.54 16.39 -6.33
C THR A 112 -13.47 15.29 -6.37
N LEU A 113 -13.79 14.14 -6.99
CA LEU A 113 -12.93 12.98 -7.09
C LEU A 113 -12.60 12.62 -8.54
N TYR A 114 -11.51 11.86 -8.71
CA TYR A 114 -11.27 11.16 -9.96
C TYR A 114 -12.46 10.27 -10.31
N GLY A 115 -12.92 10.33 -11.58
CA GLY A 115 -14.18 9.73 -11.99
C GLY A 115 -14.34 8.24 -11.66
N CYS A 116 -13.27 7.43 -11.75
CA CYS A 116 -13.37 6.01 -11.41
C CYS A 116 -13.46 5.79 -9.89
N THR A 117 -12.86 6.65 -9.07
CA THR A 117 -13.00 6.61 -7.60
C THR A 117 -14.44 6.99 -7.22
N PHE A 118 -14.97 8.05 -7.83
CA PHE A 118 -16.35 8.43 -7.64
C PHE A 118 -17.31 7.28 -8.03
N ALA A 119 -17.09 6.65 -9.20
CA ALA A 119 -17.91 5.53 -9.64
C ALA A 119 -17.85 4.33 -8.67
N LEU A 120 -16.66 4.02 -8.15
CA LEU A 120 -16.49 2.96 -7.15
C LEU A 120 -17.29 3.29 -5.88
N LEU A 121 -17.16 4.52 -5.36
CA LEU A 121 -17.88 4.96 -4.16
C LEU A 121 -19.40 5.05 -4.39
N ASN A 122 -19.84 5.60 -5.52
CA ASN A 122 -21.25 5.85 -5.78
C ASN A 122 -22.04 4.60 -6.23
N HIS A 123 -21.36 3.62 -6.84
CA HIS A 123 -22.01 2.43 -7.39
C HIS A 123 -21.46 1.11 -6.87
N GLY A 124 -20.17 1.06 -6.53
CA GLY A 124 -19.50 -0.15 -6.06
C GLY A 124 -19.74 -0.40 -4.57
N MET A 125 -19.42 0.56 -3.73
CA MET A 125 -19.53 0.44 -2.27
C MET A 125 -20.95 0.18 -1.79
N PRO A 126 -22.02 0.83 -2.30
CA PRO A 126 -23.40 0.52 -1.92
C PRO A 126 -23.83 -0.93 -2.19
N ARG A 127 -23.22 -1.62 -3.15
CA ARG A 127 -23.48 -3.05 -3.41
C ARG A 127 -22.94 -3.95 -2.29
N ALA A 128 -21.97 -3.47 -1.53
CA ALA A 128 -21.41 -4.13 -0.35
C ALA A 128 -22.05 -3.59 0.94
N ASP A 129 -23.15 -2.84 0.82
CA ASP A 129 -23.83 -2.19 1.95
C ASP A 129 -22.92 -1.24 2.72
N VAL A 130 -22.07 -0.52 2.00
CA VAL A 130 -21.26 0.59 2.55
C VAL A 130 -21.91 1.90 2.09
N ASP A 131 -22.37 2.69 3.03
CA ASP A 131 -22.94 4.01 2.78
C ASP A 131 -21.84 5.03 2.44
N VAL A 132 -22.14 5.94 1.49
CA VAL A 132 -21.20 7.02 1.13
C VAL A 132 -21.93 8.36 1.16
N THR A 133 -21.37 9.34 1.85
CA THR A 133 -21.81 10.73 1.82
C THR A 133 -20.76 11.58 1.12
N PHE A 134 -21.13 12.23 0.03
CA PHE A 134 -20.26 13.16 -0.68
C PHE A 134 -20.45 14.58 -0.17
N VAL A 135 -19.34 15.27 0.09
CA VAL A 135 -19.32 16.64 0.60
C VAL A 135 -18.19 17.45 -0.04
N ASP A 136 -18.31 18.77 -0.02
CA ASP A 136 -17.17 19.64 -0.26
C ASP A 136 -16.19 19.54 0.91
N MET A 137 -15.00 18.97 0.69
CA MET A 137 -13.97 18.79 1.73
C MET A 137 -13.32 20.12 2.18
N ASN A 138 -13.59 21.23 1.48
CA ASN A 138 -13.16 22.56 1.94
C ASN A 138 -14.11 23.14 3.00
N ASP A 139 -15.34 22.61 3.10
CA ASP A 139 -16.32 22.97 4.13
C ASP A 139 -16.22 22.00 5.31
N LEU A 140 -15.45 22.37 6.33
CA LEU A 140 -15.26 21.55 7.53
C LEU A 140 -16.55 21.28 8.30
N GLU A 141 -17.53 22.18 8.26
CA GLU A 141 -18.84 21.97 8.91
C GLU A 141 -19.65 20.94 8.11
N ALA A 142 -19.61 20.96 6.77
CA ALA A 142 -20.22 19.93 5.94
C ALA A 142 -19.62 18.54 6.23
N VAL A 143 -18.28 18.44 6.32
CA VAL A 143 -17.59 17.19 6.68
C VAL A 143 -18.04 16.69 8.06
N LYS A 144 -18.05 17.58 9.06
CA LYS A 144 -18.45 17.26 10.42
C LYS A 144 -19.91 16.78 10.50
N ASN A 145 -20.80 17.46 9.79
CA ASN A 145 -22.23 17.11 9.78
C ASN A 145 -22.51 15.81 9.01
N ALA A 146 -21.64 15.41 8.08
CA ALA A 146 -21.73 14.15 7.37
C ALA A 146 -21.27 12.94 8.18
N MET A 147 -20.54 13.14 9.28
CA MET A 147 -20.05 12.06 10.13
C MET A 147 -21.20 11.33 10.82
N LYS A 148 -21.18 10.01 10.77
CA LYS A 148 -22.12 9.09 11.42
C LYS A 148 -21.40 8.23 12.45
N PRO A 149 -22.12 7.60 13.40
CA PRO A 149 -21.49 6.68 14.37
C PRO A 149 -20.72 5.52 13.74
N ASN A 150 -21.11 5.11 12.55
CA ASN A 150 -20.50 4.05 11.74
C ASN A 150 -19.53 4.56 10.66
N THR A 151 -19.14 5.84 10.68
CA THR A 151 -18.13 6.37 9.73
C THR A 151 -16.78 5.77 10.06
N LYS A 152 -16.20 5.08 9.09
CA LYS A 152 -14.90 4.40 9.17
C LYS A 152 -13.80 5.14 8.41
N MET A 153 -14.18 5.91 7.39
CA MET A 153 -13.22 6.55 6.51
C MET A 153 -13.73 7.94 6.09
N VAL A 154 -12.77 8.85 5.96
CA VAL A 154 -12.96 10.20 5.39
C VAL A 154 -11.93 10.39 4.29
#